data_2bdcf8188c4323b284580f80a720a0d3
#
_entry.id   2bdcf8188c4323b284580f80a720a0d3
#
_cell.length_a   1.000
_cell.length_b   1.000
_cell.length_c   1.000
_cell.angle_alpha   90.00
_cell.angle_beta   90.00
_cell.angle_gamma   90.00
#
_symmetry.space_group_name_H-M   'P 1'
#
loop_
_entity.id
_entity.type
_entity.pdbx_description
1 polymer ?
#
loop_
_entity_poly.entity_id
_entity_poly.type
_entity_poly.pdbx_seq_one_letter_code
_entity_poly.pdbx_strand_id
1 'polypeptide(L)'
;MEVGIDSFAGLREGEYDGSKAICELIDRIQFADQMGLHTFGIGEHHRKEFLDSSPFNILSAAAAKTKNIKLASAVTVLSASDPVRTFQSLATLDLISNGRAEMVAGRGSFSEAFPLFGFDFKDYDELFIEKLNLLLDIRENEFVNWSGKFRPAIDNLPIYPRPIQNPVPIWLGVGGTPQSFARAGAMGLPLMVAIIGGNTHRFRPLIDIYRQAGKEAGHSP
;
A
#
# COMPACT_ATOMS: atom_id res chain seq x y z
N MET A 1 -4.81 -4.80 21.15
CA MET A 1 -4.86 -5.39 19.81
C MET A 1 -5.68 -4.45 18.94
N GLU A 2 -5.17 -4.02 17.81
CA GLU A 2 -5.93 -3.25 16.81
C GLU A 2 -6.66 -4.23 15.89
N VAL A 3 -7.87 -3.88 15.48
CA VAL A 3 -8.72 -4.68 14.58
C VAL A 3 -9.22 -3.78 13.45
N GLY A 4 -9.18 -4.28 12.24
CA GLY A 4 -9.62 -3.55 11.04
C GLY A 4 -10.32 -4.47 10.04
N ILE A 5 -10.74 -3.88 8.93
CA ILE A 5 -11.31 -4.57 7.77
C ILE A 5 -10.44 -4.27 6.56
N ASP A 6 -10.27 -5.24 5.68
CA ASP A 6 -9.73 -5.07 4.34
C ASP A 6 -10.79 -5.44 3.30
N SER A 7 -10.88 -4.67 2.21
CA SER A 7 -11.88 -4.85 1.17
C SER A 7 -11.27 -4.66 -0.22
N PHE A 8 -11.70 -5.50 -1.15
CA PHE A 8 -11.26 -5.45 -2.55
C PHE A 8 -12.29 -4.78 -3.48
N ALA A 9 -13.25 -4.07 -2.94
CA ALA A 9 -14.31 -3.39 -3.71
C ALA A 9 -14.90 -4.27 -4.83
N GLY A 10 -15.08 -5.58 -4.55
CA GLY A 10 -15.55 -6.56 -5.52
C GLY A 10 -17.02 -6.32 -5.92
N LEU A 11 -17.30 -6.51 -7.21
CA LEU A 11 -18.65 -6.58 -7.74
C LEU A 11 -19.17 -8.01 -7.66
N ARG A 12 -20.43 -8.19 -7.27
CA ARG A 12 -21.09 -9.50 -7.38
C ARG A 12 -21.42 -9.78 -8.85
N GLU A 13 -21.41 -11.05 -9.21
CA GLU A 13 -21.84 -11.47 -10.54
C GLU A 13 -23.29 -11.01 -10.78
N GLY A 14 -23.51 -10.27 -11.89
CA GLY A 14 -24.81 -9.66 -12.21
C GLY A 14 -25.06 -8.27 -11.61
N GLU A 15 -24.24 -7.75 -10.72
CA GLU A 15 -24.29 -6.37 -10.26
C GLU A 15 -23.43 -5.48 -11.19
N TYR A 16 -24.08 -4.54 -11.90
CA TYR A 16 -23.41 -3.62 -12.83
C TYR A 16 -23.47 -2.15 -12.38
N ASP A 17 -24.02 -1.86 -11.20
CA ASP A 17 -24.08 -0.50 -10.67
C ASP A 17 -22.83 -0.20 -9.84
N GLY A 18 -21.74 0.13 -10.53
CA GLY A 18 -20.48 0.51 -9.88
C GLY A 18 -20.60 1.79 -9.04
N SER A 19 -21.47 2.72 -9.42
CA SER A 19 -21.70 3.94 -8.64
C SER A 19 -22.29 3.61 -7.27
N LYS A 20 -23.32 2.80 -7.24
CA LYS A 20 -23.95 2.33 -6.00
C LYS A 20 -22.95 1.55 -5.13
N ALA A 21 -22.21 0.62 -5.73
CA ALA A 21 -21.24 -0.22 -5.01
C ALA A 21 -20.12 0.61 -4.33
N ILE A 22 -19.60 1.63 -5.02
CA ILE A 22 -18.61 2.56 -4.43
C ILE A 22 -19.22 3.40 -3.29
N CYS A 23 -20.43 3.92 -3.47
CA CYS A 23 -21.10 4.65 -2.40
C CYS A 23 -21.34 3.79 -1.16
N GLU A 24 -21.82 2.55 -1.34
CA GLU A 24 -22.00 1.60 -0.26
C GLU A 24 -20.69 1.20 0.42
N LEU A 25 -19.57 1.13 -0.33
CA LEU A 25 -18.26 0.88 0.25
C LEU A 25 -17.82 2.05 1.15
N ILE A 26 -18.00 3.29 0.69
CA ILE A 26 -17.68 4.48 1.49
C ILE A 26 -18.55 4.53 2.77
N ASP A 27 -19.84 4.20 2.67
CA ASP A 27 -20.72 4.14 3.83
C ASP A 27 -20.32 3.02 4.82
N ARG A 28 -19.84 1.88 4.32
CA ARG A 28 -19.27 0.80 5.17
C ARG A 28 -18.01 1.27 5.90
N ILE A 29 -17.13 2.06 5.25
CA ILE A 29 -15.95 2.63 5.91
C ILE A 29 -16.36 3.60 7.02
N GLN A 30 -17.36 4.45 6.75
CA GLN A 30 -17.91 5.37 7.75
C GLN A 30 -18.54 4.60 8.93
N PHE A 31 -19.28 3.52 8.66
CA PHE A 31 -19.84 2.67 9.71
C PHE A 31 -18.76 1.99 10.55
N ALA A 32 -17.68 1.50 9.93
CA ALA A 32 -16.54 0.92 10.63
C ALA A 32 -15.87 1.93 11.59
N ASP A 33 -15.74 3.20 11.18
CA ASP A 33 -15.27 4.30 12.04
C ASP A 33 -16.19 4.52 13.24
N GLN A 34 -17.50 4.57 13.02
CA GLN A 34 -18.50 4.72 14.08
C GLN A 34 -18.50 3.58 15.08
N MET A 35 -18.19 2.35 14.61
CA MET A 35 -18.09 1.15 15.46
C MET A 35 -16.76 1.04 16.19
N GLY A 36 -15.84 1.99 15.99
CA GLY A 36 -14.55 2.04 16.68
C GLY A 36 -13.51 1.04 16.15
N LEU A 37 -13.62 0.62 14.89
CA LEU A 37 -12.56 -0.15 14.24
C LEU A 37 -11.33 0.73 13.99
N HIS A 38 -10.14 0.13 14.03
CA HIS A 38 -8.88 0.88 14.02
C HIS A 38 -8.42 1.22 12.59
N THR A 39 -8.65 0.31 11.62
CA THR A 39 -8.14 0.46 10.25
C THR A 39 -9.16 -0.07 9.24
N PHE A 40 -9.25 0.61 8.09
CA PHE A 40 -9.92 0.08 6.91
C PHE A 40 -8.96 0.10 5.72
N GLY A 41 -8.72 -1.07 5.14
CA GLY A 41 -7.86 -1.28 3.98
C GLY A 41 -8.66 -1.38 2.68
N ILE A 42 -8.11 -0.84 1.60
CA ILE A 42 -8.62 -1.01 0.23
C ILE A 42 -7.50 -1.57 -0.64
N GLY A 43 -7.77 -2.69 -1.33
CA GLY A 43 -6.87 -3.29 -2.31
C GLY A 43 -6.71 -2.46 -3.57
N GLU A 44 -5.84 -2.93 -4.48
CA GLU A 44 -5.69 -2.38 -5.83
C GLU A 44 -5.73 -3.50 -6.86
N HIS A 45 -6.71 -3.45 -7.75
CA HIS A 45 -6.90 -4.45 -8.81
C HIS A 45 -7.30 -3.78 -10.12
N HIS A 46 -6.82 -4.33 -11.22
CA HIS A 46 -7.08 -3.82 -12.58
C HIS A 46 -7.88 -4.83 -13.41
N ARG A 47 -8.96 -5.35 -12.81
CA ARG A 47 -9.87 -6.35 -13.40
C ARG A 47 -11.30 -5.89 -13.29
N LYS A 48 -12.15 -6.38 -14.20
CA LYS A 48 -13.57 -5.97 -14.26
C LYS A 48 -14.39 -6.29 -13.01
N GLU A 49 -13.94 -7.30 -12.22
CA GLU A 49 -14.62 -7.74 -11.02
C GLU A 49 -14.38 -6.81 -9.81
N PHE A 50 -13.48 -5.83 -9.95
CA PHE A 50 -13.09 -4.92 -8.87
C PHE A 50 -13.24 -3.45 -9.27
N LEU A 51 -13.56 -2.60 -8.31
CA LEU A 51 -13.71 -1.16 -8.50
C LEU A 51 -12.58 -0.35 -7.84
N ASP A 52 -11.53 -1.01 -7.38
CA ASP A 52 -10.47 -0.46 -6.55
C ASP A 52 -9.16 -0.18 -7.29
N SER A 53 -9.21 0.01 -8.61
CA SER A 53 -8.00 0.35 -9.40
C SER A 53 -7.35 1.67 -9.00
N SER A 54 -8.01 2.48 -8.18
CA SER A 54 -7.50 3.74 -7.64
C SER A 54 -7.86 3.89 -6.16
N PRO A 55 -7.24 3.10 -5.27
CA PRO A 55 -7.63 3.01 -3.86
C PRO A 55 -7.56 4.36 -3.13
N PHE A 56 -6.58 5.21 -3.43
CA PHE A 56 -6.44 6.52 -2.79
C PHE A 56 -7.64 7.44 -3.06
N ASN A 57 -8.32 7.33 -4.20
CA ASN A 57 -9.52 8.12 -4.48
C ASN A 57 -10.69 7.70 -3.59
N ILE A 58 -10.89 6.39 -3.39
CA ILE A 58 -11.92 5.84 -2.50
C ILE A 58 -11.62 6.24 -1.05
N LEU A 59 -10.37 6.05 -0.62
CA LEU A 59 -9.92 6.39 0.73
C LEU A 59 -10.05 7.89 1.01
N SER A 60 -9.76 8.76 0.04
CA SER A 60 -9.92 10.22 0.18
C SER A 60 -11.39 10.62 0.35
N ALA A 61 -12.30 9.99 -0.39
CA ALA A 61 -13.75 10.21 -0.20
C ALA A 61 -14.21 9.73 1.19
N ALA A 62 -13.72 8.57 1.65
CA ALA A 62 -13.99 8.05 2.98
C ALA A 62 -13.39 8.94 4.10
N ALA A 63 -12.19 9.51 3.87
CA ALA A 63 -11.53 10.40 4.82
C ALA A 63 -12.39 11.61 5.18
N ALA A 64 -13.14 12.15 4.21
CA ALA A 64 -14.05 13.28 4.42
C ALA A 64 -15.31 12.91 5.26
N LYS A 65 -15.63 11.61 5.37
CA LYS A 65 -16.78 11.08 6.12
C LYS A 65 -16.42 10.43 7.46
N THR A 66 -15.14 10.28 7.75
CA THR A 66 -14.63 9.56 8.94
C THR A 66 -13.77 10.47 9.82
N LYS A 67 -13.53 10.09 11.08
CA LYS A 67 -12.81 10.92 12.05
C LYS A 67 -11.62 10.21 12.70
N ASN A 68 -11.69 8.90 12.94
CA ASN A 68 -10.75 8.17 13.79
C ASN A 68 -10.05 7.03 13.05
N ILE A 69 -10.77 6.31 12.19
CA ILE A 69 -10.27 5.10 11.53
C ILE A 69 -9.08 5.43 10.62
N LYS A 70 -8.02 4.63 10.70
CA LYS A 70 -6.88 4.68 9.78
C LYS A 70 -7.33 4.18 8.41
N LEU A 71 -6.83 4.81 7.37
CA LEU A 71 -7.19 4.55 5.98
C LEU A 71 -5.98 4.03 5.23
N ALA A 72 -5.98 2.74 4.90
CA ALA A 72 -4.82 2.07 4.33
C ALA A 72 -5.07 1.62 2.89
N SER A 73 -4.13 1.91 1.97
CA SER A 73 -4.10 1.13 0.72
C SER A 73 -3.44 -0.23 1.00
N ALA A 74 -4.15 -1.34 0.77
CA ALA A 74 -3.69 -2.67 1.16
C ALA A 74 -4.00 -3.74 0.09
N VAL A 75 -3.15 -3.87 -0.92
CA VAL A 75 -1.86 -3.17 -1.12
C VAL A 75 -1.96 -2.16 -2.27
N THR A 76 -1.07 -1.17 -2.30
CA THR A 76 -0.74 -0.44 -3.53
C THR A 76 0.19 -1.30 -4.39
N VAL A 77 -0.16 -1.54 -5.66
CA VAL A 77 0.66 -2.31 -6.63
C VAL A 77 1.82 -1.45 -7.11
N LEU A 78 2.82 -1.27 -6.24
CA LEU A 78 3.93 -0.35 -6.47
C LEU A 78 4.76 -0.73 -7.70
N SER A 79 4.86 -2.02 -8.03
CA SER A 79 5.55 -2.48 -9.24
C SER A 79 5.01 -1.83 -10.54
N ALA A 80 3.72 -1.54 -10.59
CA ALA A 80 3.06 -0.94 -11.75
C ALA A 80 2.82 0.58 -11.64
N SER A 81 3.04 1.17 -10.44
CA SER A 81 2.77 2.59 -10.16
C SER A 81 4.02 3.46 -10.26
N ASP A 82 3.87 4.76 -10.51
CA ASP A 82 4.97 5.73 -10.38
C ASP A 82 5.12 6.15 -8.90
N PRO A 83 6.32 6.01 -8.29
CA PRO A 83 6.53 6.29 -6.86
C PRO A 83 6.24 7.74 -6.47
N VAL A 84 6.53 8.71 -7.35
CA VAL A 84 6.24 10.13 -7.09
C VAL A 84 4.74 10.35 -7.01
N ARG A 85 3.98 9.83 -7.99
CA ARG A 85 2.52 9.96 -7.98
C ARG A 85 1.89 9.22 -6.80
N THR A 86 2.41 8.05 -6.48
CA THR A 86 1.96 7.26 -5.32
C THR A 86 2.16 8.02 -4.01
N PHE A 87 3.35 8.60 -3.82
CA PHE A 87 3.63 9.43 -2.64
C PHE A 87 2.72 10.65 -2.57
N GLN A 88 2.52 11.36 -3.68
CA GLN A 88 1.62 12.51 -3.74
C GLN A 88 0.18 12.14 -3.36
N SER A 89 -0.31 11.00 -3.82
CA SER A 89 -1.64 10.50 -3.47
C SER A 89 -1.75 10.15 -1.99
N LEU A 90 -0.73 9.47 -1.44
CA LEU A 90 -0.65 9.13 -0.01
C LEU A 90 -0.59 10.39 0.86
N ALA A 91 0.26 11.37 0.50
CA ALA A 91 0.39 12.62 1.23
C ALA A 91 -0.91 13.46 1.18
N THR A 92 -1.59 13.46 0.03
CA THR A 92 -2.88 14.14 -0.11
C THR A 92 -3.96 13.48 0.76
N LEU A 93 -4.02 12.13 0.78
CA LEU A 93 -4.90 11.39 1.68
C LEU A 93 -4.59 11.70 3.14
N ASP A 94 -3.31 11.80 3.49
CA ASP A 94 -2.88 12.11 4.86
C ASP A 94 -3.34 13.50 5.30
N LEU A 95 -3.21 14.50 4.43
CA LEU A 95 -3.72 15.85 4.66
C LEU A 95 -5.25 15.88 4.82
N ILE A 96 -6.00 15.23 3.93
CA ILE A 96 -7.47 15.17 3.99
C ILE A 96 -7.93 14.46 5.26
N SER A 97 -7.27 13.37 5.63
CA SER A 97 -7.63 12.56 6.79
C SER A 97 -7.12 13.11 8.13
N ASN A 98 -6.33 14.19 8.11
CA ASN A 98 -5.66 14.74 9.29
C ASN A 98 -4.75 13.70 9.99
N GLY A 99 -3.84 13.10 9.23
CA GLY A 99 -2.80 12.20 9.76
C GLY A 99 -3.27 10.76 10.01
N ARG A 100 -4.23 10.24 9.22
CA ARG A 100 -4.75 8.86 9.35
C ARG A 100 -4.43 7.95 8.16
N ALA A 101 -3.64 8.42 7.21
CA ALA A 101 -3.26 7.62 6.05
C ALA A 101 -2.17 6.62 6.39
N GLU A 102 -2.30 5.42 5.85
CA GLU A 102 -1.26 4.39 5.83
C GLU A 102 -1.18 3.77 4.43
N MET A 103 -0.04 3.23 4.08
CA MET A 103 0.15 2.54 2.81
C MET A 103 0.81 1.19 3.03
N VAL A 104 0.30 0.16 2.38
CA VAL A 104 0.96 -1.13 2.25
C VAL A 104 1.53 -1.25 0.84
N ALA A 105 2.84 -1.15 0.69
CA ALA A 105 3.52 -1.36 -0.57
C ALA A 105 3.55 -2.85 -0.90
N GLY A 106 3.02 -3.23 -2.05
CA GLY A 106 2.99 -4.60 -2.52
C GLY A 106 3.40 -4.73 -3.98
N ARG A 107 3.71 -5.96 -4.38
CA ARG A 107 4.04 -6.28 -5.78
C ARG A 107 2.82 -6.51 -6.65
N GLY A 108 1.64 -6.70 -6.03
CA GLY A 108 0.46 -7.19 -6.69
C GLY A 108 0.45 -8.72 -6.87
N SER A 109 -0.72 -9.31 -6.86
CA SER A 109 -0.92 -10.75 -7.08
C SER A 109 -1.39 -11.08 -8.50
N PHE A 110 -1.77 -10.07 -9.27
CA PHE A 110 -2.26 -10.20 -10.64
C PHE A 110 -1.31 -9.52 -11.63
N SER A 111 -1.18 -10.09 -12.83
CA SER A 111 -0.27 -9.61 -13.87
C SER A 111 -0.83 -8.50 -14.74
N GLU A 112 -2.13 -8.24 -14.68
CA GLU A 112 -2.85 -7.33 -15.60
C GLU A 112 -2.37 -5.88 -15.52
N ALA A 113 -1.89 -5.44 -14.36
CA ALA A 113 -1.34 -4.10 -14.19
C ALA A 113 -0.10 -3.83 -15.05
N PHE A 114 0.74 -4.86 -15.29
CA PHE A 114 2.02 -4.66 -15.98
C PHE A 114 1.85 -4.19 -17.42
N PRO A 115 1.17 -4.94 -18.32
CA PRO A 115 0.96 -4.48 -19.70
C PRO A 115 0.09 -3.23 -19.76
N LEU A 116 -0.84 -3.02 -18.82
CA LEU A 116 -1.70 -1.83 -18.78
C LEU A 116 -0.89 -0.54 -18.59
N PHE A 117 0.17 -0.60 -17.79
CA PHE A 117 1.06 0.54 -17.51
C PHE A 117 2.38 0.49 -18.27
N GLY A 118 2.51 -0.40 -19.28
CA GLY A 118 3.66 -0.47 -20.17
C GLY A 118 4.89 -1.15 -19.57
N PHE A 119 4.72 -2.01 -18.55
CA PHE A 119 5.79 -2.80 -17.96
C PHE A 119 5.75 -4.26 -18.41
N ASP A 120 6.92 -4.90 -18.44
CA ASP A 120 7.03 -6.33 -18.67
C ASP A 120 7.02 -7.07 -17.33
N PHE A 121 6.20 -8.12 -17.24
CA PHE A 121 6.11 -8.95 -16.02
C PHE A 121 7.42 -9.65 -15.66
N LYS A 122 8.34 -9.86 -16.62
CA LYS A 122 9.67 -10.41 -16.31
C LYS A 122 10.49 -9.52 -15.38
N ASP A 123 10.24 -8.20 -15.37
CA ASP A 123 10.93 -7.22 -14.54
C ASP A 123 10.24 -7.02 -13.16
N TYR A 124 9.28 -7.89 -12.80
CA TYR A 124 8.41 -7.81 -11.63
C TYR A 124 9.13 -7.48 -10.31
N ASP A 125 10.21 -8.19 -10.01
CA ASP A 125 10.97 -7.98 -8.77
C ASP A 125 11.85 -6.73 -8.83
N GLU A 126 12.51 -6.47 -9.96
CA GLU A 126 13.37 -5.30 -10.14
C GLU A 126 12.56 -4.00 -10.09
N LEU A 127 11.41 -3.97 -10.78
CA LEU A 127 10.46 -2.86 -10.73
C LEU A 127 10.05 -2.53 -9.30
N PHE A 128 9.70 -3.55 -8.52
CA PHE A 128 9.28 -3.34 -7.14
C PHE A 128 10.40 -2.76 -6.28
N ILE A 129 11.61 -3.33 -6.37
CA ILE A 129 12.76 -2.90 -5.57
C ILE A 129 13.14 -1.47 -5.91
N GLU A 130 13.26 -1.14 -7.20
CA GLU A 130 13.62 0.20 -7.65
C GLU A 130 12.60 1.24 -7.17
N LYS A 131 11.31 0.96 -7.39
CA LYS A 131 10.24 1.88 -7.03
C LYS A 131 10.05 2.03 -5.52
N LEU A 132 10.27 0.95 -4.75
CA LEU A 132 10.24 1.01 -3.30
C LEU A 132 11.37 1.90 -2.75
N ASN A 133 12.59 1.73 -3.27
CA ASN A 133 13.72 2.56 -2.84
C ASN A 133 13.47 4.04 -3.12
N LEU A 134 12.97 4.40 -4.30
CA LEU A 134 12.60 5.77 -4.61
C LEU A 134 11.47 6.29 -3.71
N LEU A 135 10.44 5.48 -3.47
CA LEU A 135 9.33 5.88 -2.59
C LEU A 135 9.80 6.18 -1.17
N LEU A 136 10.72 5.38 -0.64
CA LEU A 136 11.29 5.59 0.69
C LEU A 136 12.21 6.82 0.72
N ASP A 137 12.98 7.06 -0.33
CA ASP A 137 13.78 8.29 -0.45
C ASP A 137 12.90 9.55 -0.47
N ILE A 138 11.80 9.54 -1.25
CA ILE A 138 10.80 10.62 -1.27
C ILE A 138 10.15 10.82 0.11
N ARG A 139 9.88 9.75 0.86
CA ARG A 139 9.29 9.81 2.20
C ARG A 139 10.20 10.61 3.16
N GLU A 140 11.49 10.34 3.12
CA GLU A 140 12.47 10.96 4.03
C GLU A 140 12.91 12.34 3.58
N ASN A 141 12.98 12.61 2.27
CA ASN A 141 13.57 13.81 1.70
C ASN A 141 12.54 14.64 0.91
N GLU A 142 12.59 15.97 1.11
CA GLU A 142 11.79 16.92 0.33
C GLU A 142 12.36 17.08 -1.08
N PHE A 143 13.69 17.21 -1.20
CA PHE A 143 14.41 17.31 -2.46
C PHE A 143 15.06 15.97 -2.78
N VAL A 144 14.80 15.45 -3.95
CA VAL A 144 15.19 14.10 -4.36
C VAL A 144 16.13 14.13 -5.55
N ASN A 145 17.16 13.30 -5.48
CA ASN A 145 18.02 12.95 -6.60
C ASN A 145 17.84 11.46 -6.87
N TRP A 146 17.45 11.10 -8.10
CA TRP A 146 17.22 9.72 -8.47
C TRP A 146 17.76 9.37 -9.84
N SER A 147 18.32 8.18 -9.96
CA SER A 147 18.65 7.54 -11.23
C SER A 147 18.35 6.06 -11.14
N GLY A 148 17.54 5.54 -12.05
CA GLY A 148 17.10 4.15 -12.08
C GLY A 148 16.93 3.62 -13.49
N LYS A 149 16.58 2.34 -13.61
CA LYS A 149 16.37 1.64 -14.88
C LYS A 149 14.96 1.92 -15.46
N PHE A 150 13.96 1.99 -14.60
CA PHE A 150 12.55 1.98 -15.01
C PHE A 150 11.87 3.34 -14.96
N ARG A 151 12.56 4.34 -14.44
CA ARG A 151 12.05 5.69 -14.31
C ARG A 151 13.10 6.72 -14.72
N PRO A 152 12.70 7.80 -15.45
CA PRO A 152 13.59 8.91 -15.72
C PRO A 152 14.22 9.50 -14.44
N ALA A 153 15.44 10.01 -14.56
CA ALA A 153 16.16 10.63 -13.45
C ALA A 153 15.40 11.83 -12.87
N ILE A 154 15.60 12.06 -11.60
CA ILE A 154 15.19 13.28 -10.88
C ILE A 154 16.48 13.98 -10.44
N ASP A 155 16.61 15.25 -10.75
CA ASP A 155 17.78 16.06 -10.40
C ASP A 155 17.36 17.17 -9.45
N ASN A 156 17.56 16.94 -8.16
CA ASN A 156 17.29 17.86 -7.05
C ASN A 156 15.92 18.56 -7.14
N LEU A 157 14.87 17.77 -7.40
CA LEU A 157 13.50 18.30 -7.49
C LEU A 157 12.73 18.08 -6.19
N PRO A 158 11.96 19.09 -5.73
CA PRO A 158 11.09 18.95 -4.57
C PRO A 158 9.81 18.16 -4.93
N ILE A 159 9.31 17.35 -3.99
CA ILE A 159 8.10 16.57 -4.17
C ILE A 159 7.04 16.98 -3.16
N TYR A 160 5.92 17.51 -3.65
CA TYR A 160 4.80 18.02 -2.88
C TYR A 160 3.47 17.34 -3.29
N PRO A 161 2.44 17.37 -2.35
CA PRO A 161 2.52 17.90 -0.99
C PRO A 161 3.34 17.01 -0.06
N ARG A 162 3.68 17.54 1.14
CA ARG A 162 4.23 16.72 2.23
C ARG A 162 3.09 16.29 3.16
N PRO A 163 3.10 15.07 3.71
CA PRO A 163 2.10 14.60 4.66
C PRO A 163 2.24 15.31 6.02
N ILE A 164 1.19 15.20 6.87
CA ILE A 164 1.25 15.62 8.29
C ILE A 164 2.13 14.66 9.08
N GLN A 165 1.95 13.36 8.85
CA GLN A 165 2.75 12.33 9.50
C GLN A 165 4.19 12.36 9.02
N ASN A 166 5.16 12.32 9.94
CA ASN A 166 6.58 12.34 9.61
C ASN A 166 7.34 11.30 10.43
N PRO A 167 7.75 10.15 9.82
CA PRO A 167 7.40 9.75 8.45
C PRO A 167 5.97 9.21 8.33
N VAL A 168 5.37 9.32 7.15
CA VAL A 168 4.08 8.67 6.87
C VAL A 168 4.28 7.15 6.87
N PRO A 169 3.37 6.37 7.50
CA PRO A 169 3.52 4.91 7.61
C PRO A 169 3.46 4.21 6.25
N ILE A 170 4.53 3.48 5.93
CA ILE A 170 4.62 2.59 4.77
C ILE A 170 4.99 1.19 5.28
N TRP A 171 4.09 0.25 5.06
CA TRP A 171 4.22 -1.17 5.40
C TRP A 171 4.67 -1.95 4.17
N LEU A 172 5.36 -3.07 4.36
CA LEU A 172 5.65 -4.00 3.28
C LEU A 172 4.68 -5.17 3.30
N GLY A 173 3.89 -5.31 2.22
CA GLY A 173 2.96 -6.42 2.02
C GLY A 173 3.69 -7.68 1.56
N VAL A 174 3.50 -8.80 2.27
CA VAL A 174 4.14 -10.09 1.96
C VAL A 174 3.14 -11.23 2.00
N GLY A 175 3.25 -12.19 1.08
CA GLY A 175 2.36 -13.35 1.02
C GLY A 175 2.94 -14.61 1.68
N GLY A 176 4.17 -14.99 1.37
CA GLY A 176 4.73 -16.25 1.87
C GLY A 176 6.13 -16.56 1.34
N THR A 177 6.75 -15.64 0.62
CA THR A 177 8.10 -15.79 0.08
C THR A 177 9.14 -15.37 1.13
N PRO A 178 10.05 -16.25 1.61
CA PRO A 178 11.03 -15.92 2.66
C PRO A 178 11.85 -14.66 2.36
N GLN A 179 12.24 -14.46 1.10
CA GLN A 179 13.03 -13.31 0.66
C GLN A 179 12.30 -11.98 0.88
N SER A 180 10.95 -11.97 0.78
CA SER A 180 10.15 -10.76 1.02
C SER A 180 10.11 -10.39 2.50
N PHE A 181 10.09 -11.39 3.39
CA PHE A 181 10.18 -11.20 4.84
C PHE A 181 11.57 -10.69 5.24
N ALA A 182 12.63 -11.33 4.71
CA ALA A 182 14.00 -10.88 4.95
C ALA A 182 14.21 -9.43 4.49
N ARG A 183 13.71 -9.07 3.30
CA ARG A 183 13.79 -7.71 2.76
C ARG A 183 13.12 -6.69 3.68
N ALA A 184 11.90 -6.97 4.12
CA ALA A 184 11.18 -6.07 5.03
C ALA A 184 11.96 -5.83 6.32
N GLY A 185 12.52 -6.89 6.90
CA GLY A 185 13.37 -6.81 8.10
C GLY A 185 14.62 -5.99 7.86
N ALA A 186 15.37 -6.31 6.79
CA ALA A 186 16.60 -5.61 6.45
C ALA A 186 16.40 -4.10 6.15
N MET A 187 15.23 -3.71 5.66
CA MET A 187 14.86 -2.32 5.42
C MET A 187 14.25 -1.61 6.64
N GLY A 188 14.06 -2.31 7.76
CA GLY A 188 13.40 -1.76 8.96
C GLY A 188 11.94 -1.35 8.73
N LEU A 189 11.27 -1.92 7.72
CA LEU A 189 9.89 -1.60 7.42
C LEU A 189 8.92 -2.48 8.22
N PRO A 190 7.80 -1.93 8.69
CA PRO A 190 6.75 -2.72 9.29
C PRO A 190 6.17 -3.70 8.27
N LEU A 191 5.77 -4.88 8.75
CA LEU A 191 5.36 -6.02 7.93
C LEU A 191 3.85 -6.21 7.99
N MET A 192 3.21 -6.33 6.81
CA MET A 192 1.82 -6.79 6.71
C MET A 192 1.78 -8.13 5.99
N VAL A 193 1.31 -9.17 6.69
CA VAL A 193 1.28 -10.53 6.17
C VAL A 193 -0.09 -10.86 5.62
N ALA A 194 -0.17 -11.17 4.32
CA ALA A 194 -1.39 -11.65 3.68
C ALA A 194 -1.56 -13.14 3.98
N ILE A 195 -2.41 -13.46 4.95
CA ILE A 195 -2.77 -14.84 5.30
C ILE A 195 -4.05 -15.22 4.55
N ILE A 196 -3.90 -15.59 3.29
CA ILE A 196 -5.00 -15.99 2.43
C ILE A 196 -5.18 -17.51 2.55
N GLY A 197 -6.02 -17.91 3.47
CA GLY A 197 -6.29 -19.33 3.77
C GLY A 197 -5.14 -20.04 4.51
N GLY A 198 -5.45 -21.24 5.01
CA GLY A 198 -4.50 -22.10 5.68
C GLY A 198 -4.25 -21.72 7.15
N ASN A 199 -3.29 -22.43 7.74
CA ASN A 199 -2.98 -22.32 9.17
C ASN A 199 -1.99 -21.15 9.41
N THR A 200 -2.32 -20.25 10.32
CA THR A 200 -1.47 -19.10 10.68
C THR A 200 -0.08 -19.52 11.21
N HIS A 201 0.03 -20.68 11.86
CA HIS A 201 1.31 -21.19 12.40
C HIS A 201 2.39 -21.39 11.33
N ARG A 202 2.02 -21.61 10.07
CA ARG A 202 2.98 -21.75 8.95
C ARG A 202 3.79 -20.48 8.70
N PHE A 203 3.29 -19.32 9.12
CA PHE A 203 3.97 -18.03 8.96
C PHE A 203 5.01 -17.76 10.06
N ARG A 204 5.01 -18.52 11.17
CA ARG A 204 5.93 -18.32 12.27
C ARG A 204 7.40 -18.31 11.84
N PRO A 205 7.90 -19.30 11.07
CA PRO A 205 9.29 -19.29 10.60
C PRO A 205 9.60 -18.07 9.72
N LEU A 206 8.64 -17.58 8.94
CA LEU A 206 8.79 -16.39 8.09
C LEU A 206 8.92 -15.11 8.93
N ILE A 207 8.14 -14.99 10.00
CA ILE A 207 8.28 -13.89 10.96
C ILE A 207 9.65 -13.93 11.67
N ASP A 208 10.16 -15.13 11.97
CA ASP A 208 11.48 -15.27 12.58
C ASP A 208 12.59 -14.82 11.60
N ILE A 209 12.45 -15.10 10.30
CA ILE A 209 13.34 -14.58 9.23
C ILE A 209 13.29 -13.04 9.20
N TYR A 210 12.09 -12.44 9.23
CA TYR A 210 11.91 -10.98 9.27
C TYR A 210 12.65 -10.35 10.45
N ARG A 211 12.44 -10.89 11.66
CA ARG A 211 13.07 -10.39 12.88
C ARG A 211 14.60 -10.54 12.86
N GLN A 212 15.08 -11.68 12.37
CA GLN A 212 16.52 -11.93 12.26
C GLN A 212 17.18 -10.95 11.30
N ALA A 213 16.59 -10.77 10.10
CA ALA A 213 17.10 -9.81 9.11
C ALA A 213 17.09 -8.36 9.64
N GLY A 214 16.05 -7.97 10.37
CA GLY A 214 15.98 -6.65 11.02
C GLY A 214 17.10 -6.46 12.05
N LYS A 215 17.30 -7.46 12.91
CA LYS A 215 18.38 -7.42 13.90
C LYS A 215 19.77 -7.34 13.27
N GLU A 216 20.01 -8.11 12.21
CA GLU A 216 21.29 -8.10 11.47
C GLU A 216 21.55 -6.76 10.80
N ALA A 217 20.50 -6.06 10.35
CA ALA A 217 20.57 -4.72 9.77
C ALA A 217 20.59 -3.58 10.82
N GLY A 218 20.54 -3.91 12.11
CA GLY A 218 20.59 -2.92 13.21
C GLY A 218 19.24 -2.26 13.54
N HIS A 219 18.13 -2.81 13.04
CA HIS A 219 16.78 -2.37 13.39
C HIS A 219 16.27 -3.11 14.65
N SER A 220 15.53 -2.37 15.49
CA SER A 220 14.79 -3.01 16.58
C SER A 220 13.59 -3.78 16.04
N PRO A 221 13.37 -5.03 16.46
CA PRO A 221 12.25 -5.85 16.02
C PRO A 221 10.91 -5.34 16.55
#